data_902f8a2026541bf3c0f6557ec89808aa
#
_entry.id   902f8a2026541bf3c0f6557ec89808aa
#
_cell.length_a   1.000
_cell.length_b   1.000
_cell.length_c   1.000
_cell.angle_alpha   90.00
_cell.angle_beta   90.00
_cell.angle_gamma   90.00
#
_symmetry.space_group_name_H-M   'P 1'
#
loop_
_entity.id
_entity.type
_entity.pdbx_description
1 polymer ?
#
loop_
_entity_poly.entity_id
_entity_poly.type
_entity_poly.pdbx_seq_one_letter_code
_entity_poly.pdbx_strand_id
1 'polypeptide(L)'
;MSIFKGCATALVTPFSDSGVDYDSLGRLIDFQIENDVGALVILGTTGEAATMSEDEKIDVVKFSVKAADGRVPVIVGSGSNDTKSAVRLSRLFSSLGADALLVVTPFYNKCTQSGLVAHYSEIANSVDKPVIVYNVPARTGVNVLPETFRKLAKIKNVVAIKEAAGDLSQMSDTIMLSGDADVFSGDDNLTVPAMCMGASGVISVAANLFPKFVSTMTKAALLGNYDKAATMQLKLNPLIHGLFSEVNPIPIKYALNKFGLCKNILRLPLTTMSKANSDKLDVLIDDFLS
;
A
#
# COMPACT_ATOMS: atom_id res chain seq x y z
N MET A 1 -9.00 7.51 15.57
CA MET A 1 -7.63 8.11 15.65
C MET A 1 -6.88 7.67 14.41
N SER A 2 -6.32 8.61 13.63
CA SER A 2 -5.58 8.31 12.38
C SER A 2 -4.31 7.52 12.67
N ILE A 3 -3.97 6.52 11.85
CA ILE A 3 -2.73 5.73 11.99
C ILE A 3 -1.54 6.55 11.49
N PHE A 4 -1.72 7.24 10.36
CA PHE A 4 -0.76 8.17 9.77
C PHE A 4 -1.50 9.19 8.90
N LYS A 5 -0.78 10.20 8.41
CA LYS A 5 -1.23 11.12 7.35
C LYS A 5 -0.11 11.33 6.35
N GLY A 6 -0.45 11.69 5.13
CA GLY A 6 0.52 11.91 4.06
C GLY A 6 0.89 10.62 3.34
N CYS A 7 2.16 10.21 3.37
CA CYS A 7 2.68 9.09 2.60
C CYS A 7 2.94 7.86 3.47
N ALA A 8 2.38 6.73 3.10
CA ALA A 8 2.87 5.40 3.52
C ALA A 8 3.42 4.66 2.30
N THR A 9 4.45 3.86 2.48
CA THR A 9 5.03 3.07 1.39
C THR A 9 4.48 1.65 1.39
N ALA A 10 3.87 1.23 0.28
CA ALA A 10 3.60 -0.18 0.00
C ALA A 10 4.94 -0.86 -0.34
N LEU A 11 5.65 -1.32 0.70
CA LEU A 11 7.03 -1.75 0.60
C LEU A 11 7.16 -3.05 -0.19
N VAL A 12 8.17 -3.12 -1.08
CA VAL A 12 8.55 -4.39 -1.72
C VAL A 12 9.13 -5.34 -0.69
N THR A 13 9.02 -6.66 -0.93
CA THR A 13 9.81 -7.67 -0.22
C THR A 13 11.01 -8.03 -1.10
N PRO A 14 12.24 -7.65 -0.74
CA PRO A 14 13.43 -8.09 -1.46
C PRO A 14 13.61 -9.59 -1.38
N PHE A 15 13.99 -10.22 -2.49
CA PHE A 15 14.33 -11.63 -2.55
C PHE A 15 15.77 -11.85 -3.00
N SER A 16 16.32 -12.98 -2.54
CA SER A 16 17.57 -13.57 -3.00
C SER A 16 17.30 -14.99 -3.52
N ASP A 17 18.33 -15.65 -4.02
CA ASP A 17 18.22 -17.05 -4.43
C ASP A 17 17.88 -18.01 -3.27
N SER A 18 18.12 -17.58 -2.04
CA SER A 18 17.85 -18.35 -0.82
C SER A 18 16.55 -18.00 -0.10
N GLY A 19 15.75 -17.06 -0.62
CA GLY A 19 14.51 -16.62 0.01
C GLY A 19 14.43 -15.10 0.19
N VAL A 20 13.88 -14.64 1.31
CA VAL A 20 13.79 -13.19 1.63
C VAL A 20 15.19 -12.64 1.93
N ASP A 21 15.53 -11.51 1.30
CA ASP A 21 16.76 -10.74 1.54
C ASP A 21 16.52 -9.72 2.67
N TYR A 22 16.76 -10.15 3.90
CA TYR A 22 16.54 -9.32 5.09
C TYR A 22 17.50 -8.13 5.20
N ASP A 23 18.72 -8.24 4.66
CA ASP A 23 19.69 -7.11 4.65
C ASP A 23 19.16 -5.98 3.76
N SER A 24 18.68 -6.30 2.56
CA SER A 24 18.04 -5.33 1.68
C SER A 24 16.73 -4.79 2.27
N LEU A 25 15.94 -5.65 2.93
CA LEU A 25 14.70 -5.22 3.59
C LEU A 25 14.98 -4.22 4.70
N GLY A 26 15.99 -4.46 5.52
CA GLY A 26 16.40 -3.54 6.59
C GLY A 26 16.84 -2.18 6.05
N ARG A 27 17.71 -2.18 5.02
CA ARG A 27 18.13 -0.94 4.34
C ARG A 27 16.96 -0.17 3.73
N LEU A 28 15.99 -0.87 3.12
CA LEU A 28 14.80 -0.24 2.56
C LEU A 28 13.92 0.38 3.65
N ILE A 29 13.74 -0.30 4.78
CA ILE A 29 12.98 0.23 5.92
C ILE A 29 13.63 1.53 6.43
N ASP A 30 14.93 1.52 6.67
CA ASP A 30 15.66 2.72 7.11
C ASP A 30 15.58 3.83 6.07
N PHE A 31 15.78 3.52 4.79
CA PHE A 31 15.67 4.48 3.70
C PHE A 31 14.30 5.16 3.65
N GLN A 32 13.22 4.43 3.88
CA GLN A 32 11.88 5.01 3.93
C GLN A 32 11.73 5.96 5.12
N ILE A 33 12.14 5.52 6.31
CA ILE A 33 11.99 6.28 7.56
C ILE A 33 12.82 7.56 7.53
N GLU A 34 14.07 7.50 7.07
CA GLU A 34 14.97 8.66 6.92
C GLU A 34 14.46 9.69 5.91
N ASN A 35 13.54 9.29 5.04
CA ASN A 35 12.90 10.15 4.04
C ASN A 35 11.46 10.57 4.40
N ASP A 36 11.13 10.59 5.70
CA ASP A 36 9.89 11.15 6.27
C ASP A 36 8.61 10.41 5.81
N VAL A 37 8.66 9.11 5.57
CA VAL A 37 7.45 8.31 5.31
C VAL A 37 6.66 8.15 6.60
N GLY A 38 5.35 8.37 6.56
CA GLY A 38 4.49 8.33 7.74
C GLY A 38 4.13 6.94 8.24
N ALA A 39 4.27 5.88 7.40
CA ALA A 39 4.05 4.48 7.77
C ALA A 39 4.65 3.53 6.73
N LEU A 40 4.90 2.29 7.13
CA LEU A 40 5.31 1.20 6.24
C LEU A 40 4.17 0.20 6.09
N VAL A 41 3.87 -0.19 4.84
CA VAL A 41 2.90 -1.24 4.55
C VAL A 41 3.64 -2.45 3.99
N ILE A 42 3.75 -3.50 4.78
CA ILE A 42 4.42 -4.76 4.41
C ILE A 42 3.38 -5.84 4.08
N LEU A 43 3.79 -6.86 3.35
CA LEU A 43 2.93 -7.96 2.92
C LEU A 43 1.66 -7.51 2.16
N GLY A 44 1.68 -6.30 1.58
CA GLY A 44 0.70 -5.89 0.59
C GLY A 44 0.95 -6.56 -0.77
N THR A 45 0.21 -6.14 -1.80
CA THR A 45 0.39 -6.63 -3.18
C THR A 45 1.82 -6.40 -3.67
N THR A 46 2.36 -5.20 -3.42
CA THR A 46 3.74 -4.82 -3.80
C THR A 46 4.80 -5.66 -3.07
N GLY A 47 4.48 -6.16 -1.89
CA GLY A 47 5.34 -7.05 -1.10
C GLY A 47 5.27 -8.52 -1.51
N GLU A 48 4.58 -8.88 -2.60
CA GLU A 48 4.46 -10.24 -3.16
C GLU A 48 4.00 -11.30 -2.14
N ALA A 49 3.15 -10.91 -1.18
CA ALA A 49 2.70 -11.82 -0.12
C ALA A 49 1.98 -13.08 -0.63
N ALA A 50 1.41 -13.05 -1.85
CA ALA A 50 0.71 -14.18 -2.44
C ALA A 50 1.63 -15.39 -2.73
N THR A 51 2.92 -15.16 -2.93
CA THR A 51 3.92 -16.20 -3.25
C THR A 51 4.86 -16.53 -2.09
N MET A 52 4.58 -15.97 -0.91
CA MET A 52 5.34 -16.26 0.32
C MET A 52 4.67 -17.35 1.14
N SER A 53 5.47 -18.22 1.73
CA SER A 53 5.00 -19.17 2.75
C SER A 53 4.52 -18.42 4.01
N GLU A 54 3.80 -19.10 4.88
CA GLU A 54 3.36 -18.49 6.13
C GLU A 54 4.53 -18.18 7.06
N ASP A 55 5.52 -19.07 7.12
CA ASP A 55 6.73 -18.86 7.92
C ASP A 55 7.52 -17.64 7.43
N GLU A 56 7.68 -17.47 6.12
CA GLU A 56 8.30 -16.28 5.55
C GLU A 56 7.53 -14.99 5.91
N LYS A 57 6.19 -15.03 5.88
CA LYS A 57 5.36 -13.88 6.28
C LYS A 57 5.57 -13.53 7.75
N ILE A 58 5.58 -14.54 8.63
CA ILE A 58 5.85 -14.39 10.06
C ILE A 58 7.20 -13.73 10.29
N ASP A 59 8.24 -14.22 9.62
CA ASP A 59 9.60 -13.72 9.80
C ASP A 59 9.76 -12.30 9.23
N VAL A 60 9.12 -11.98 8.08
CA VAL A 60 9.10 -10.62 7.53
C VAL A 60 8.39 -9.65 8.48
N VAL A 61 7.26 -10.06 9.09
CA VAL A 61 6.57 -9.20 10.07
C VAL A 61 7.44 -8.93 11.28
N LYS A 62 7.99 -9.99 11.91
CA LYS A 62 8.88 -9.85 13.07
C LYS A 62 10.08 -8.97 12.77
N PHE A 63 10.73 -9.19 11.62
CA PHE A 63 11.88 -8.41 11.19
C PHE A 63 11.51 -6.95 10.97
N SER A 64 10.43 -6.67 10.24
CA SER A 64 10.05 -5.31 9.91
C SER A 64 9.60 -4.50 11.13
N VAL A 65 8.85 -5.12 12.06
CA VAL A 65 8.47 -4.48 13.34
C VAL A 65 9.72 -4.15 14.16
N LYS A 66 10.67 -5.08 14.26
CA LYS A 66 11.94 -4.86 14.96
C LYS A 66 12.78 -3.78 14.27
N ALA A 67 12.88 -3.80 12.94
CA ALA A 67 13.67 -2.82 12.20
C ALA A 67 13.05 -1.43 12.24
N ALA A 68 11.73 -1.31 12.19
CA ALA A 68 11.04 -0.02 12.34
C ALA A 68 11.23 0.58 13.74
N ASP A 69 11.34 -0.26 14.76
CA ASP A 69 11.62 0.11 16.19
C ASP A 69 10.74 1.24 16.69
N GLY A 70 9.45 1.23 16.36
CA GLY A 70 8.48 2.26 16.76
C GLY A 70 8.69 3.64 16.12
N ARG A 71 9.66 3.81 15.19
CA ARG A 71 9.92 5.08 14.50
C ARG A 71 8.76 5.50 13.60
N VAL A 72 8.10 4.53 12.98
CA VAL A 72 6.87 4.71 12.19
C VAL A 72 5.96 3.49 12.36
N PRO A 73 4.64 3.62 12.19
CA PRO A 73 3.73 2.48 12.21
C PRO A 73 4.03 1.44 11.12
N VAL A 74 3.97 0.15 11.48
CA VAL A 74 4.07 -0.99 10.56
C VAL A 74 2.67 -1.56 10.33
N ILE A 75 2.15 -1.39 9.13
CA ILE A 75 0.84 -1.86 8.68
C ILE A 75 1.05 -3.17 7.92
N VAL A 76 0.35 -4.24 8.29
CA VAL A 76 0.59 -5.57 7.72
C VAL A 76 -0.60 -6.04 6.88
N GLY A 77 -0.34 -6.50 5.66
CA GLY A 77 -1.32 -7.13 4.79
C GLY A 77 -1.77 -8.49 5.36
N SER A 78 -3.05 -8.63 5.76
CA SER A 78 -3.62 -9.85 6.34
C SER A 78 -4.86 -10.37 5.60
N GLY A 79 -5.25 -9.72 4.49
CA GLY A 79 -6.45 -10.11 3.73
C GLY A 79 -6.33 -11.47 3.07
N SER A 80 -7.48 -12.14 2.92
CA SER A 80 -7.65 -13.42 2.23
C SER A 80 -9.03 -13.47 1.59
N ASN A 81 -9.21 -14.34 0.61
CA ASN A 81 -10.51 -14.65 0.02
C ASN A 81 -11.31 -15.70 0.83
N ASP A 82 -10.77 -16.15 1.95
CA ASP A 82 -11.44 -16.95 2.98
C ASP A 82 -11.45 -16.18 4.31
N THR A 83 -12.65 -15.97 4.88
CA THR A 83 -12.83 -15.18 6.11
C THR A 83 -12.08 -15.77 7.29
N LYS A 84 -12.09 -17.12 7.44
CA LYS A 84 -11.38 -17.78 8.55
C LYS A 84 -9.87 -17.58 8.46
N SER A 85 -9.31 -17.67 7.26
CA SER A 85 -7.90 -17.40 7.01
C SER A 85 -7.55 -15.94 7.27
N ALA A 86 -8.38 -14.98 6.84
CA ALA A 86 -8.17 -13.56 7.11
C ALA A 86 -8.20 -13.24 8.61
N VAL A 87 -9.15 -13.81 9.37
CA VAL A 87 -9.23 -13.71 10.84
C VAL A 87 -7.97 -14.27 11.49
N ARG A 88 -7.54 -15.48 11.08
CA ARG A 88 -6.35 -16.14 11.63
C ARG A 88 -5.09 -15.32 11.38
N LEU A 89 -4.88 -14.86 10.14
CA LEU A 89 -3.72 -14.03 9.79
C LEU A 89 -3.74 -12.69 10.53
N SER A 90 -4.90 -12.07 10.64
CA SER A 90 -5.07 -10.80 11.36
C SER A 90 -4.69 -10.93 12.84
N ARG A 91 -5.15 -11.98 13.51
CA ARG A 91 -4.77 -12.29 14.90
C ARG A 91 -3.27 -12.55 15.02
N LEU A 92 -2.72 -13.37 14.12
CA LEU A 92 -1.31 -13.72 14.11
C LEU A 92 -0.44 -12.47 13.97
N PHE A 93 -0.68 -11.64 12.94
CA PHE A 93 0.15 -10.45 12.72
C PHE A 93 -0.05 -9.39 13.80
N SER A 94 -1.25 -9.27 14.37
CA SER A 94 -1.47 -8.44 15.56
C SER A 94 -0.61 -8.88 16.74
N SER A 95 -0.49 -10.20 16.99
CA SER A 95 0.33 -10.74 18.08
C SER A 95 1.84 -10.59 17.85
N LEU A 96 2.25 -10.41 16.58
CA LEU A 96 3.65 -10.18 16.20
C LEU A 96 4.06 -8.70 16.24
N GLY A 97 3.17 -7.81 16.65
CA GLY A 97 3.49 -6.39 16.85
C GLY A 97 3.07 -5.46 15.70
N ALA A 98 2.25 -5.93 14.74
CA ALA A 98 1.67 -5.03 13.75
C ALA A 98 0.90 -3.88 14.44
N ASP A 99 1.08 -2.65 13.96
CA ASP A 99 0.34 -1.48 14.48
C ASP A 99 -1.06 -1.37 13.88
N ALA A 100 -1.22 -1.82 12.63
CA ALA A 100 -2.50 -1.90 11.95
C ALA A 100 -2.48 -3.02 10.89
N LEU A 101 -3.67 -3.35 10.38
CA LEU A 101 -3.88 -4.41 9.39
C LEU A 101 -4.44 -3.82 8.11
N LEU A 102 -3.86 -4.15 6.95
CA LEU A 102 -4.40 -3.86 5.65
C LEU A 102 -5.10 -5.10 5.10
N VAL A 103 -6.43 -5.03 4.95
CA VAL A 103 -7.24 -6.17 4.54
C VAL A 103 -7.81 -5.93 3.16
N VAL A 104 -7.27 -6.63 2.15
CA VAL A 104 -7.80 -6.59 0.79
C VAL A 104 -9.15 -7.31 0.73
N THR A 105 -10.06 -6.81 -0.13
CA THR A 105 -11.34 -7.49 -0.38
C THR A 105 -11.14 -8.94 -0.83
N PRO A 106 -12.09 -9.85 -0.53
CA PRO A 106 -12.04 -11.20 -1.09
C PRO A 106 -11.90 -11.16 -2.61
N PHE A 107 -10.95 -11.90 -3.13
CA PHE A 107 -10.60 -11.97 -4.55
C PHE A 107 -10.97 -13.33 -5.14
N TYR A 108 -11.17 -13.42 -6.45
CA TYR A 108 -11.46 -14.63 -7.19
C TYR A 108 -12.88 -15.19 -6.95
N ASN A 109 -13.21 -15.68 -5.74
CA ASN A 109 -14.54 -16.22 -5.38
C ASN A 109 -15.62 -15.13 -5.26
N LYS A 110 -15.23 -13.84 -5.25
CA LYS A 110 -16.12 -12.67 -5.16
C LYS A 110 -17.13 -12.75 -4.00
N CYS A 111 -17.77 -11.65 -3.69
CA CYS A 111 -18.86 -11.63 -2.71
C CYS A 111 -19.79 -10.43 -2.98
N THR A 112 -20.97 -10.45 -2.34
CA THR A 112 -21.90 -9.32 -2.36
C THR A 112 -21.46 -8.21 -1.40
N GLN A 113 -22.08 -7.04 -1.46
CA GLN A 113 -21.83 -5.95 -0.51
C GLN A 113 -22.17 -6.34 0.93
N SER A 114 -23.22 -7.14 1.15
CA SER A 114 -23.54 -7.71 2.47
C SER A 114 -22.50 -8.73 2.93
N GLY A 115 -21.94 -9.50 2.00
CA GLY A 115 -20.84 -10.42 2.26
C GLY A 115 -19.57 -9.67 2.69
N LEU A 116 -19.26 -8.52 2.06
CA LEU A 116 -18.15 -7.65 2.50
C LEU A 116 -18.35 -7.17 3.93
N VAL A 117 -19.56 -6.69 4.26
CA VAL A 117 -19.85 -6.24 5.64
C VAL A 117 -19.65 -7.37 6.64
N ALA A 118 -20.16 -8.57 6.35
CA ALA A 118 -19.97 -9.73 7.23
C ALA A 118 -18.50 -10.12 7.37
N HIS A 119 -17.77 -10.20 6.25
CA HIS A 119 -16.34 -10.54 6.20
C HIS A 119 -15.49 -9.59 7.06
N TYR A 120 -15.62 -8.28 6.84
CA TYR A 120 -14.85 -7.29 7.59
C TYR A 120 -15.29 -7.20 9.06
N SER A 121 -16.58 -7.43 9.37
CA SER A 121 -17.05 -7.48 10.76
C SER A 121 -16.39 -8.62 11.54
N GLU A 122 -16.31 -9.83 10.94
CA GLU A 122 -15.64 -10.97 11.56
C GLU A 122 -14.16 -10.69 11.81
N ILE A 123 -13.46 -10.09 10.84
CA ILE A 123 -12.05 -9.75 10.97
C ILE A 123 -11.85 -8.69 12.06
N ALA A 124 -12.58 -7.58 11.98
CA ALA A 124 -12.46 -6.47 12.92
C ALA A 124 -12.78 -6.89 14.35
N ASN A 125 -13.85 -7.68 14.56
CA ASN A 125 -14.21 -8.19 15.89
C ASN A 125 -13.21 -9.21 16.44
N SER A 126 -12.30 -9.72 15.63
CA SER A 126 -11.31 -10.73 16.05
C SER A 126 -10.01 -10.15 16.60
N VAL A 127 -9.79 -8.83 16.46
CA VAL A 127 -8.55 -8.12 16.83
C VAL A 127 -8.87 -6.76 17.44
N ASP A 128 -7.96 -6.25 18.26
CA ASP A 128 -8.04 -4.88 18.81
C ASP A 128 -7.27 -3.84 17.97
N LYS A 129 -6.52 -4.31 16.98
CA LYS A 129 -5.72 -3.44 16.10
C LYS A 129 -6.58 -2.72 15.07
N PRO A 130 -6.19 -1.51 14.66
CA PRO A 130 -6.82 -0.79 13.57
C PRO A 130 -6.84 -1.61 12.27
N VAL A 131 -7.96 -1.59 11.57
CA VAL A 131 -8.16 -2.27 10.28
C VAL A 131 -8.36 -1.23 9.18
N ILE A 132 -7.58 -1.36 8.12
CA ILE A 132 -7.69 -0.58 6.88
C ILE A 132 -8.31 -1.49 5.82
N VAL A 133 -9.48 -1.13 5.32
CA VAL A 133 -10.10 -1.81 4.19
C VAL A 133 -9.28 -1.51 2.94
N TYR A 134 -9.00 -2.52 2.10
CA TYR A 134 -8.30 -2.29 0.84
C TYR A 134 -9.20 -2.66 -0.34
N ASN A 135 -9.64 -1.64 -1.06
CA ASN A 135 -10.45 -1.74 -2.26
C ASN A 135 -9.58 -1.61 -3.51
N VAL A 136 -9.52 -2.67 -4.32
CA VAL A 136 -8.75 -2.73 -5.57
C VAL A 136 -9.46 -3.62 -6.58
N PRO A 137 -10.59 -3.18 -7.14
CA PRO A 137 -11.47 -4.00 -7.97
C PRO A 137 -10.80 -4.55 -9.22
N ALA A 138 -9.83 -3.85 -9.80
CA ALA A 138 -9.05 -4.31 -10.95
C ALA A 138 -8.26 -5.61 -10.67
N ARG A 139 -7.93 -5.90 -9.40
CA ARG A 139 -7.24 -7.13 -8.99
C ARG A 139 -8.17 -8.18 -8.39
N THR A 140 -9.18 -7.75 -7.65
CA THR A 140 -10.03 -8.65 -6.88
C THR A 140 -11.31 -9.06 -7.61
N GLY A 141 -11.78 -8.22 -8.54
CA GLY A 141 -13.10 -8.36 -9.16
C GLY A 141 -14.25 -8.01 -8.21
N VAL A 142 -13.94 -7.41 -7.05
CA VAL A 142 -14.92 -6.95 -6.04
C VAL A 142 -14.65 -5.48 -5.74
N ASN A 143 -15.68 -4.65 -5.83
CA ASN A 143 -15.62 -3.24 -5.49
C ASN A 143 -16.38 -2.96 -4.19
N VAL A 144 -15.74 -2.29 -3.24
CA VAL A 144 -16.40 -1.75 -2.04
C VAL A 144 -17.09 -0.47 -2.44
N LEU A 145 -18.42 -0.47 -2.49
CA LEU A 145 -19.18 0.75 -2.79
C LEU A 145 -19.13 1.73 -1.60
N PRO A 146 -19.22 3.06 -1.84
CA PRO A 146 -19.16 4.07 -0.77
C PRO A 146 -20.15 3.82 0.37
N GLU A 147 -21.39 3.42 0.05
CA GLU A 147 -22.41 3.03 1.04
C GLU A 147 -22.05 1.78 1.85
N THR A 148 -21.27 0.89 1.28
CA THR A 148 -20.76 -0.28 1.99
C THR A 148 -19.65 0.14 2.95
N PHE A 149 -18.71 1.00 2.49
CA PHE A 149 -17.68 1.54 3.37
C PHE A 149 -18.29 2.34 4.52
N ARG A 150 -19.32 3.15 4.29
CA ARG A 150 -20.07 3.84 5.36
C ARG A 150 -20.57 2.89 6.47
N LYS A 151 -20.96 1.65 6.12
CA LYS A 151 -21.35 0.63 7.11
C LYS A 151 -20.14 0.08 7.85
N LEU A 152 -19.04 -0.17 7.12
CA LEU A 152 -17.79 -0.68 7.69
C LEU A 152 -17.14 0.34 8.64
N ALA A 153 -17.15 1.63 8.30
CA ALA A 153 -16.61 2.71 9.11
C ALA A 153 -17.32 2.90 10.47
N LYS A 154 -18.50 2.27 10.67
CA LYS A 154 -19.16 2.22 11.98
C LYS A 154 -18.60 1.15 12.92
N ILE A 155 -17.78 0.23 12.42
CA ILE A 155 -17.10 -0.78 13.23
C ILE A 155 -15.91 -0.09 13.91
N LYS A 156 -15.83 -0.18 15.24
CA LYS A 156 -14.94 0.60 16.11
C LYS A 156 -13.48 0.67 15.63
N ASN A 157 -12.94 -0.45 15.15
CA ASN A 157 -11.54 -0.54 14.74
C ASN A 157 -11.34 -0.57 13.22
N VAL A 158 -12.39 -0.40 12.40
CA VAL A 158 -12.25 -0.07 10.99
C VAL A 158 -12.02 1.43 10.89
N VAL A 159 -10.77 1.84 10.69
CA VAL A 159 -10.35 3.24 10.85
C VAL A 159 -10.03 3.92 9.52
N ALA A 160 -9.90 3.16 8.44
CA ALA A 160 -9.57 3.71 7.14
C ALA A 160 -9.93 2.78 5.97
N ILE A 161 -9.91 3.35 4.78
CA ILE A 161 -9.87 2.63 3.50
C ILE A 161 -8.69 3.09 2.65
N LYS A 162 -7.99 2.11 2.04
CA LYS A 162 -7.13 2.33 0.88
C LYS A 162 -7.99 2.14 -0.36
N GLU A 163 -8.32 3.23 -1.05
CA GLU A 163 -9.14 3.22 -2.26
C GLU A 163 -8.26 3.21 -3.50
N ALA A 164 -8.36 2.16 -4.30
CA ALA A 164 -7.60 1.94 -5.53
C ALA A 164 -8.49 1.43 -6.67
N ALA A 165 -9.67 2.01 -6.80
CA ALA A 165 -10.58 1.73 -7.92
C ALA A 165 -10.23 2.53 -9.19
N GLY A 166 -9.34 3.53 -9.10
CA GLY A 166 -9.00 4.42 -10.22
C GLY A 166 -10.10 5.42 -10.58
N ASP A 167 -11.10 5.60 -9.71
CA ASP A 167 -12.27 6.44 -9.93
C ASP A 167 -12.36 7.55 -8.89
N LEU A 168 -12.09 8.80 -9.31
CA LEU A 168 -12.19 9.97 -8.43
C LEU A 168 -13.62 10.28 -7.98
N SER A 169 -14.64 9.93 -8.76
CA SER A 169 -16.03 10.11 -8.37
C SER A 169 -16.36 9.20 -7.20
N GLN A 170 -16.03 7.90 -7.30
CA GLN A 170 -16.18 6.96 -6.19
C GLN A 170 -15.34 7.37 -4.97
N MET A 171 -14.12 7.86 -5.19
CA MET A 171 -13.25 8.37 -4.12
C MET A 171 -13.93 9.51 -3.36
N SER A 172 -14.51 10.49 -4.08
CA SER A 172 -15.25 11.62 -3.51
C SER A 172 -16.44 11.14 -2.66
N ASP A 173 -17.25 10.24 -3.19
CA ASP A 173 -18.38 9.66 -2.46
C ASP A 173 -17.94 8.90 -1.22
N THR A 174 -16.83 8.17 -1.33
CA THR A 174 -16.25 7.44 -0.21
C THR A 174 -15.78 8.40 0.88
N ILE A 175 -15.10 9.50 0.53
CA ILE A 175 -14.70 10.54 1.47
C ILE A 175 -15.92 11.18 2.16
N MET A 176 -16.93 11.55 1.38
CA MET A 176 -18.17 12.14 1.90
C MET A 176 -18.88 11.22 2.93
N LEU A 177 -18.81 9.91 2.73
CA LEU A 177 -19.53 8.92 3.55
C LEU A 177 -18.66 8.24 4.61
N SER A 178 -17.35 8.53 4.67
CA SER A 178 -16.39 7.86 5.57
C SER A 178 -16.57 8.19 7.06
N GLY A 179 -17.26 9.30 7.38
CA GLY A 179 -17.36 9.79 8.75
C GLY A 179 -15.99 10.15 9.31
N ASP A 180 -15.59 9.54 10.42
CA ASP A 180 -14.29 9.76 11.06
C ASP A 180 -13.17 8.85 10.53
N ALA A 181 -13.47 7.96 9.57
CA ALA A 181 -12.48 7.06 8.98
C ALA A 181 -11.66 7.77 7.91
N ASP A 182 -10.35 7.52 7.90
CA ASP A 182 -9.44 8.07 6.90
C ASP A 182 -9.65 7.40 5.52
N VAL A 183 -9.49 8.18 4.46
CA VAL A 183 -9.45 7.67 3.08
C VAL A 183 -8.06 7.92 2.53
N PHE A 184 -7.37 6.88 2.10
CA PHE A 184 -6.06 6.95 1.44
C PHE A 184 -6.19 6.57 -0.01
N SER A 185 -5.55 7.32 -0.91
CA SER A 185 -5.39 6.87 -2.28
C SER A 185 -4.52 5.61 -2.32
N GLY A 186 -4.91 4.62 -3.11
CA GLY A 186 -4.08 3.48 -3.47
C GLY A 186 -3.39 3.66 -4.82
N ASP A 187 -3.73 4.73 -5.52
CA ASP A 187 -3.23 5.09 -6.85
C ASP A 187 -2.36 6.35 -6.76
N ASP A 188 -1.07 6.20 -7.04
CA ASP A 188 -0.08 7.28 -6.91
C ASP A 188 -0.42 8.51 -7.75
N ASN A 189 -0.95 8.33 -8.97
CA ASN A 189 -1.33 9.42 -9.88
C ASN A 189 -2.59 10.19 -9.43
N LEU A 190 -3.37 9.65 -8.50
CA LEU A 190 -4.57 10.28 -7.95
C LEU A 190 -4.34 10.87 -6.55
N THR A 191 -3.11 10.87 -6.04
CA THR A 191 -2.81 11.31 -4.67
C THR A 191 -3.27 12.73 -4.40
N VAL A 192 -2.77 13.71 -5.15
CA VAL A 192 -3.10 15.12 -4.90
C VAL A 192 -4.57 15.44 -5.22
N PRO A 193 -5.15 14.98 -6.34
CA PRO A 193 -6.59 15.11 -6.57
C PRO A 193 -7.46 14.58 -5.43
N ALA A 194 -7.14 13.40 -4.90
CA ALA A 194 -7.85 12.80 -3.76
C ALA A 194 -7.68 13.65 -2.48
N MET A 195 -6.48 14.15 -2.21
CA MET A 195 -6.20 14.99 -1.04
C MET A 195 -6.91 16.35 -1.13
N CYS A 196 -7.10 16.91 -2.33
CA CYS A 196 -7.91 18.11 -2.55
C CYS A 196 -9.38 17.91 -2.13
N MET A 197 -9.89 16.67 -2.23
CA MET A 197 -11.25 16.31 -1.81
C MET A 197 -11.34 15.88 -0.34
N GLY A 198 -10.22 15.79 0.38
CA GLY A 198 -10.18 15.44 1.80
C GLY A 198 -9.57 14.08 2.13
N ALA A 199 -8.95 13.38 1.18
CA ALA A 199 -8.18 12.18 1.49
C ALA A 199 -7.00 12.51 2.42
N SER A 200 -6.68 11.58 3.33
CA SER A 200 -5.63 11.75 4.34
C SER A 200 -4.22 11.52 3.79
N GLY A 201 -4.09 11.03 2.56
CA GLY A 201 -2.79 10.76 1.92
C GLY A 201 -2.84 9.60 0.94
N VAL A 202 -1.71 8.88 0.82
CA VAL A 202 -1.50 7.78 -0.13
C VAL A 202 -0.79 6.60 0.51
N ILE A 203 -1.14 5.40 0.08
CA ILE A 203 -0.32 4.19 0.29
C ILE A 203 0.34 3.87 -1.05
N SER A 204 1.56 4.36 -1.22
CA SER A 204 2.28 4.59 -2.48
C SER A 204 3.17 3.41 -2.89
N VAL A 205 3.26 3.17 -4.19
CA VAL A 205 4.29 2.33 -4.81
C VAL A 205 5.53 3.18 -5.17
N ALA A 206 5.33 4.38 -5.71
CA ALA A 206 6.42 5.27 -6.13
C ALA A 206 7.33 5.68 -4.96
N ALA A 207 6.80 5.72 -3.74
CA ALA A 207 7.56 6.01 -2.53
C ALA A 207 8.65 4.97 -2.23
N ASN A 208 8.57 3.73 -2.75
CA ASN A 208 9.70 2.79 -2.62
C ASN A 208 11.00 3.36 -3.17
N LEU A 209 10.94 4.12 -4.28
CA LEU A 209 12.09 4.69 -4.96
C LEU A 209 12.34 6.16 -4.58
N PHE A 210 11.29 6.96 -4.47
CA PHE A 210 11.37 8.41 -4.20
C PHE A 210 10.56 8.81 -2.95
N PRO A 211 10.85 8.22 -1.77
CA PRO A 211 10.06 8.46 -0.56
C PRO A 211 10.03 9.94 -0.16
N LYS A 212 11.18 10.64 -0.21
CA LYS A 212 11.24 12.06 0.14
C LYS A 212 10.39 12.94 -0.75
N PHE A 213 10.33 12.62 -2.05
CA PHE A 213 9.53 13.39 -3.00
C PHE A 213 8.03 13.21 -2.71
N VAL A 214 7.56 11.97 -2.57
CA VAL A 214 6.14 11.67 -2.29
C VAL A 214 5.74 12.22 -0.92
N SER A 215 6.58 12.06 0.10
CA SER A 215 6.34 12.63 1.44
C SER A 215 6.25 14.15 1.41
N THR A 216 7.13 14.83 0.65
CA THR A 216 7.09 16.29 0.50
C THR A 216 5.82 16.74 -0.24
N MET A 217 5.43 16.04 -1.30
CA MET A 217 4.22 16.30 -2.08
C MET A 217 2.96 16.20 -1.21
N THR A 218 2.82 15.11 -0.48
CA THR A 218 1.66 14.90 0.42
C THR A 218 1.66 15.87 1.59
N LYS A 219 2.83 16.22 2.14
CA LYS A 219 2.96 17.24 3.18
C LYS A 219 2.54 18.62 2.69
N ALA A 220 2.89 18.99 1.45
CA ALA A 220 2.42 20.24 0.84
C ALA A 220 0.89 20.28 0.74
N ALA A 221 0.25 19.19 0.31
CA ALA A 221 -1.20 19.07 0.25
C ALA A 221 -1.86 19.17 1.65
N LEU A 222 -1.31 18.48 2.66
CA LEU A 222 -1.81 18.55 4.04
C LEU A 222 -1.73 19.96 4.65
N LEU A 223 -0.76 20.77 4.21
CA LEU A 223 -0.60 22.17 4.62
C LEU A 223 -1.43 23.15 3.77
N GLY A 224 -2.26 22.66 2.85
CA GLY A 224 -3.08 23.49 1.97
C GLY A 224 -2.33 24.11 0.79
N ASN A 225 -1.04 23.80 0.60
CA ASN A 225 -0.25 24.29 -0.53
C ASN A 225 -0.46 23.39 -1.77
N TYR A 226 -1.66 23.49 -2.34
CA TYR A 226 -2.06 22.65 -3.46
C TYR A 226 -1.34 22.99 -4.77
N ASP A 227 -0.91 24.24 -4.99
CA ASP A 227 -0.13 24.62 -6.17
C ASP A 227 1.21 23.87 -6.21
N LYS A 228 1.92 23.85 -5.08
CA LYS A 228 3.15 23.07 -4.94
C LYS A 228 2.89 21.58 -5.09
N ALA A 229 1.88 21.05 -4.41
CA ALA A 229 1.53 19.63 -4.47
C ALA A 229 1.18 19.20 -5.90
N ALA A 230 0.36 19.99 -6.62
CA ALA A 230 -0.03 19.71 -8.01
C ALA A 230 1.18 19.74 -8.95
N THR A 231 2.06 20.74 -8.83
CA THR A 231 3.32 20.78 -9.61
C THR A 231 4.15 19.52 -9.40
N MET A 232 4.30 19.08 -8.16
CA MET A 232 5.03 17.85 -7.84
C MET A 232 4.32 16.60 -8.37
N GLN A 233 3.00 16.53 -8.27
CA GLN A 233 2.21 15.41 -8.82
C GLN A 233 2.39 15.31 -10.34
N LEU A 234 2.30 16.42 -11.05
CA LEU A 234 2.46 16.46 -12.51
C LEU A 234 3.87 16.06 -12.94
N LYS A 235 4.92 16.48 -12.18
CA LYS A 235 6.30 16.03 -12.42
C LYS A 235 6.44 14.51 -12.20
N LEU A 236 5.76 13.93 -11.22
CA LEU A 236 5.84 12.50 -10.89
C LEU A 236 5.02 11.60 -11.83
N ASN A 237 3.95 12.10 -12.43
CA ASN A 237 3.01 11.28 -13.20
C ASN A 237 3.63 10.46 -14.34
N PRO A 238 4.55 10.99 -15.19
CA PRO A 238 5.19 10.18 -16.22
C PRO A 238 5.92 8.95 -15.63
N LEU A 239 6.63 9.14 -14.52
CA LEU A 239 7.31 8.06 -13.83
C LEU A 239 6.31 7.04 -13.25
N ILE A 240 5.21 7.50 -12.65
CA ILE A 240 4.14 6.61 -12.15
C ILE A 240 3.62 5.74 -13.31
N HIS A 241 3.34 6.30 -14.48
CA HIS A 241 2.90 5.53 -15.64
C HIS A 241 3.94 4.46 -16.03
N GLY A 242 5.23 4.78 -15.95
CA GLY A 242 6.32 3.81 -16.15
C GLY A 242 6.32 2.70 -15.10
N LEU A 243 6.11 3.04 -13.82
CA LEU A 243 6.05 2.09 -12.70
C LEU A 243 4.82 1.16 -12.73
N PHE A 244 3.82 1.47 -13.54
CA PHE A 244 2.63 0.66 -13.76
C PHE A 244 2.47 0.18 -15.22
N SER A 245 3.53 0.29 -16.04
CA SER A 245 3.53 -0.20 -17.44
C SER A 245 3.48 -1.73 -17.53
N GLU A 246 3.87 -2.43 -16.48
CA GLU A 246 3.65 -3.86 -16.25
C GLU A 246 3.05 -4.08 -14.85
N VAL A 247 2.69 -5.32 -14.55
CA VAL A 247 2.07 -5.67 -13.26
C VAL A 247 3.00 -5.29 -12.10
N ASN A 248 2.52 -4.41 -11.20
CA ASN A 248 3.22 -4.11 -9.95
C ASN A 248 3.35 -5.39 -9.09
N PRO A 249 4.58 -5.73 -8.57
CA PRO A 249 5.75 -4.89 -8.40
C PRO A 249 6.87 -5.03 -9.45
N ILE A 250 6.62 -5.55 -10.65
CA ILE A 250 7.66 -5.79 -11.65
C ILE A 250 8.49 -4.53 -11.94
N PRO A 251 7.90 -3.37 -12.33
CA PRO A 251 8.68 -2.19 -12.67
C PRO A 251 9.39 -1.56 -11.45
N ILE A 252 8.74 -1.55 -10.28
CA ILE A 252 9.38 -0.95 -9.11
C ILE A 252 10.58 -1.75 -8.62
N LYS A 253 10.55 -3.09 -8.68
CA LYS A 253 11.72 -3.90 -8.35
C LYS A 253 12.86 -3.73 -9.35
N TYR A 254 12.55 -3.60 -10.64
CA TYR A 254 13.53 -3.22 -11.64
C TYR A 254 14.20 -1.88 -11.30
N ALA A 255 13.40 -0.86 -11.03
CA ALA A 255 13.93 0.46 -10.67
C ALA A 255 14.77 0.43 -9.40
N LEU A 256 14.33 -0.23 -8.34
CA LEU A 256 15.11 -0.39 -7.10
C LEU A 256 16.44 -1.10 -7.33
N ASN A 257 16.48 -2.08 -8.23
CA ASN A 257 17.73 -2.77 -8.60
C ASN A 257 18.70 -1.82 -9.31
N LYS A 258 18.22 -0.97 -10.23
CA LYS A 258 19.03 0.06 -10.90
C LYS A 258 19.74 0.98 -9.88
N PHE A 259 19.11 1.27 -8.74
CA PHE A 259 19.67 2.07 -7.65
C PHE A 259 20.44 1.25 -6.59
N GLY A 260 20.62 -0.05 -6.80
CA GLY A 260 21.33 -0.93 -5.87
C GLY A 260 20.60 -1.18 -4.53
N LEU A 261 19.31 -0.89 -4.46
CA LEU A 261 18.51 -0.99 -3.24
C LEU A 261 18.02 -2.43 -2.97
N CYS A 262 17.78 -3.22 -4.03
CA CYS A 262 17.51 -4.66 -3.93
C CYS A 262 17.85 -5.36 -5.24
N LYS A 263 17.90 -6.72 -5.22
CA LYS A 263 18.01 -7.52 -6.43
C LYS A 263 16.71 -7.50 -7.22
N ASN A 264 16.79 -7.57 -8.57
CA ASN A 264 15.63 -7.69 -9.46
C ASN A 264 15.13 -9.14 -9.53
N ILE A 265 14.74 -9.69 -8.37
CA ILE A 265 14.24 -11.05 -8.21
C ILE A 265 12.75 -10.98 -7.84
N LEU A 266 11.92 -11.63 -8.65
CA LEU A 266 10.49 -11.81 -8.40
C LEU A 266 10.20 -13.31 -8.32
N ARG A 267 9.09 -13.66 -7.66
CA ARG A 267 8.62 -15.04 -7.60
C ARG A 267 7.54 -15.30 -8.65
N LEU A 268 7.60 -16.44 -9.30
CA LEU A 268 6.56 -16.84 -10.24
C LEU A 268 5.17 -16.78 -9.55
N PRO A 269 4.12 -16.34 -10.26
CA PRO A 269 4.05 -16.17 -11.73
C PRO A 269 4.63 -14.84 -12.25
N LEU A 270 5.15 -13.96 -11.39
CA LEU A 270 5.80 -12.72 -11.83
C LEU A 270 7.20 -13.02 -12.38
N THR A 271 7.56 -12.30 -13.44
CA THR A 271 8.87 -12.36 -14.07
C THR A 271 9.53 -10.99 -14.07
N THR A 272 10.81 -10.91 -14.44
CA THR A 272 11.49 -9.64 -14.62
C THR A 272 10.85 -8.82 -15.73
N MET A 273 10.96 -7.50 -15.63
CA MET A 273 10.43 -6.53 -16.58
C MET A 273 10.97 -6.77 -18.01
N SER A 274 10.11 -6.60 -19.02
CA SER A 274 10.51 -6.71 -20.42
C SER A 274 11.53 -5.64 -20.79
N LYS A 275 12.47 -5.97 -21.71
CA LYS A 275 13.51 -5.02 -22.14
C LYS A 275 12.93 -3.73 -22.70
N ALA A 276 11.88 -3.82 -23.51
CA ALA A 276 11.26 -2.65 -24.13
C ALA A 276 10.65 -1.69 -23.08
N ASN A 277 10.06 -2.21 -22.01
CA ASN A 277 9.50 -1.38 -20.96
C ASN A 277 10.56 -0.89 -19.96
N SER A 278 11.59 -1.70 -19.68
CA SER A 278 12.70 -1.25 -18.82
C SER A 278 13.49 -0.10 -19.45
N ASP A 279 13.74 -0.11 -20.76
CA ASP A 279 14.39 1.00 -21.46
C ASP A 279 13.58 2.30 -21.39
N LYS A 280 12.24 2.19 -21.51
CA LYS A 280 11.34 3.34 -21.35
C LYS A 280 11.36 3.86 -19.92
N LEU A 281 11.33 2.95 -18.94
CA LEU A 281 11.36 3.34 -17.53
C LEU A 281 12.68 4.02 -17.17
N ASP A 282 13.81 3.58 -17.74
CA ASP A 282 15.11 4.23 -17.56
C ASP A 282 15.09 5.69 -18.01
N VAL A 283 14.53 5.97 -19.19
CA VAL A 283 14.36 7.35 -19.68
C VAL A 283 13.50 8.19 -18.72
N LEU A 284 12.36 7.63 -18.27
CA LEU A 284 11.46 8.32 -17.35
C LEU A 284 12.11 8.61 -15.97
N ILE A 285 12.97 7.72 -15.51
CA ILE A 285 13.76 7.94 -14.28
C ILE A 285 14.77 9.06 -14.49
N ASP A 286 15.51 9.04 -15.59
CA ASP A 286 16.54 10.04 -15.89
C ASP A 286 15.91 11.43 -16.10
N ASP A 287 14.76 11.52 -16.79
CA ASP A 287 13.98 12.76 -16.95
C ASP A 287 13.44 13.28 -15.61
N PHE A 288 13.03 12.39 -14.70
CA PHE A 288 12.55 12.78 -13.37
C PHE A 288 13.66 13.38 -12.50
N LEU A 289 14.90 12.87 -12.64
CA LEU A 289 16.07 13.30 -11.87
C LEU A 289 16.69 14.58 -12.40
N SER A 290 16.44 14.92 -13.68
CA SER A 290 16.88 16.19 -14.29
C SER A 290 16.07 17.38 -13.76
#